data_fd6988df8f520afdf3a53cf78ba34505
#
_entry.id   fd6988df8f520afdf3a53cf78ba34505
#
_cell.length_a   1.000
_cell.length_b   1.000
_cell.length_c   1.000
_cell.angle_alpha   90.00
_cell.angle_beta   90.00
_cell.angle_gamma   90.00
#
_symmetry.space_group_name_H-M   'P 1'
#
loop_
_entity.id
_entity.type
_entity.pdbx_description
1 polymer ?
#
loop_
_entity_poly.entity_id
_entity_poly.type
_entity_poly.pdbx_seq_one_letter_code
_entity_poly.pdbx_strand_id
1 'polypeptide(L)'
;MPHRTLSTVRNAVRTLDILAERGPLRLTALAGELALGKSTAHLLLQTLREVGMVEYDPVSSSYRVGLRVFEIGTTAVEQGGFGVRLIGAMEDLARRCNESVSMGVLSAGSVLFVQRVESPEVLRADIRPGTRMPLHASASGKALLATMSDVEIDRVLPDPLLPASARLTVRGRDTLLAEIGRIRERGYARQIEEFVDGIAAVATPVFAVGGRVLGALSIAGPITRFDEEGWARALVPAARELSQRCGYRGGSGVFGANGDAPSSVEIGAGGARLGKEAHKLGQ
;
A
#
# COMPACT_ATOMS: atom_id res chain seq x y z
N MET A 1 17.29 0.51 25.44
CA MET A 1 16.20 0.35 26.43
C MET A 1 15.04 -0.32 25.72
N PRO A 2 14.50 -1.46 26.19
CA PRO A 2 13.30 -2.03 25.61
C PRO A 2 12.14 -1.06 25.81
N HIS A 3 11.52 -0.59 24.71
CA HIS A 3 10.33 0.27 24.77
C HIS A 3 9.21 -0.50 25.47
N ARG A 4 8.78 -0.01 26.65
CA ARG A 4 7.57 -0.52 27.33
C ARG A 4 6.36 -0.17 26.46
N THR A 5 5.80 -1.14 25.77
CA THR A 5 4.57 -0.98 24.99
C THR A 5 3.37 -1.43 25.83
N LEU A 6 2.26 -0.69 25.73
CA LEU A 6 1.02 -1.05 26.42
C LEU A 6 0.35 -2.22 25.69
N SER A 7 0.33 -3.39 26.32
CA SER A 7 -0.26 -4.61 25.77
C SER A 7 -1.73 -4.43 25.40
N THR A 8 -2.49 -3.66 26.19
CA THR A 8 -3.90 -3.36 25.94
C THR A 8 -4.10 -2.64 24.61
N VAL A 9 -3.29 -1.60 24.33
CA VAL A 9 -3.37 -0.86 23.05
C VAL A 9 -3.02 -1.78 21.86
N ARG A 10 -1.99 -2.61 22.01
CA ARG A 10 -1.62 -3.59 20.97
C ARG A 10 -2.75 -4.58 20.71
N ASN A 11 -3.38 -5.10 21.77
CA ASN A 11 -4.49 -6.04 21.64
C ASN A 11 -5.73 -5.38 21.04
N ALA A 12 -5.97 -4.09 21.31
CA ALA A 12 -7.04 -3.32 20.66
C ALA A 12 -6.83 -3.23 19.15
N VAL A 13 -5.63 -2.87 18.69
CA VAL A 13 -5.31 -2.83 17.25
C VAL A 13 -5.41 -4.22 16.63
N ARG A 14 -4.82 -5.26 17.25
CA ARG A 14 -4.95 -6.64 16.77
C ARG A 14 -6.39 -7.12 16.65
N THR A 15 -7.27 -6.69 17.55
CA THR A 15 -8.70 -7.02 17.47
C THR A 15 -9.30 -6.44 16.20
N LEU A 16 -9.00 -5.18 15.87
CA LEU A 16 -9.49 -4.54 14.64
C LEU A 16 -8.93 -5.22 13.40
N ASP A 17 -7.63 -5.58 13.39
CA ASP A 17 -6.99 -6.30 12.28
C ASP A 17 -7.68 -7.66 12.03
N ILE A 18 -7.88 -8.47 13.08
CA ILE A 18 -8.54 -9.78 12.99
C ILE A 18 -9.96 -9.64 12.45
N LEU A 19 -10.74 -8.67 12.95
CA LEU A 19 -12.11 -8.43 12.49
C LEU A 19 -12.17 -7.90 11.05
N ALA A 20 -11.18 -7.12 10.62
CA ALA A 20 -11.08 -6.64 9.25
C ALA A 20 -10.74 -7.77 8.27
N GLU A 21 -9.85 -8.70 8.66
CA GLU A 21 -9.41 -9.81 7.82
C GLU A 21 -10.43 -10.95 7.72
N ARG A 22 -11.03 -11.32 8.87
CA ARG A 22 -11.90 -12.52 8.97
C ARG A 22 -13.39 -12.21 8.98
N GLY A 23 -13.77 -10.94 9.03
CA GLY A 23 -15.16 -10.53 9.20
C GLY A 23 -15.68 -10.71 10.63
N PRO A 24 -17.00 -10.76 10.84
CA PRO A 24 -17.61 -10.83 12.16
C PRO A 24 -17.24 -12.10 12.93
N LEU A 25 -16.79 -11.96 14.17
CA LEU A 25 -16.38 -13.08 15.04
C LEU A 25 -17.06 -13.01 16.42
N ARG A 26 -17.29 -14.18 17.03
CA ARG A 26 -17.79 -14.28 18.41
C ARG A 26 -16.66 -14.04 19.42
N LEU A 27 -17.03 -13.63 20.66
CA LEU A 27 -16.10 -13.40 21.77
C LEU A 27 -15.09 -14.53 21.97
N THR A 28 -15.55 -15.79 21.94
CA THR A 28 -14.68 -16.94 22.19
C THR A 28 -13.61 -17.13 21.10
N ALA A 29 -13.96 -16.89 19.84
CA ALA A 29 -13.03 -16.93 18.73
C ALA A 29 -11.98 -15.81 18.85
N LEU A 30 -12.41 -14.58 19.10
CA LEU A 30 -11.51 -13.44 19.31
C LEU A 30 -10.58 -13.65 20.51
N ALA A 31 -11.08 -14.17 21.62
CA ALA A 31 -10.26 -14.48 22.79
C ALA A 31 -9.16 -15.49 22.47
N GLY A 32 -9.46 -16.51 21.68
CA GLY A 32 -8.50 -17.50 21.20
C GLY A 32 -7.43 -16.89 20.29
N GLU A 33 -7.84 -16.11 19.28
CA GLU A 33 -6.92 -15.43 18.34
C GLU A 33 -5.98 -14.44 19.04
N LEU A 34 -6.48 -13.77 20.08
CA LEU A 34 -5.70 -12.80 20.86
C LEU A 34 -4.84 -13.46 21.95
N ALA A 35 -5.04 -14.77 22.20
CA ALA A 35 -4.46 -15.50 23.34
C ALA A 35 -4.81 -14.82 24.69
N LEU A 36 -6.04 -14.33 24.84
CA LEU A 36 -6.55 -13.67 26.05
C LEU A 36 -7.57 -14.53 26.79
N GLY A 37 -7.59 -14.39 28.12
CA GLY A 37 -8.69 -14.93 28.92
C GLY A 37 -10.04 -14.29 28.53
N LYS A 38 -11.14 -15.04 28.57
CA LYS A 38 -12.48 -14.63 28.14
C LYS A 38 -12.93 -13.30 28.79
N SER A 39 -12.65 -13.10 30.08
CA SER A 39 -13.02 -11.88 30.81
C SER A 39 -12.24 -10.67 30.30
N THR A 40 -10.93 -10.82 30.01
CA THR A 40 -10.09 -9.76 29.47
C THR A 40 -10.50 -9.39 28.05
N ALA A 41 -10.78 -10.39 27.21
CA ALA A 41 -11.28 -10.18 25.85
C ALA A 41 -12.66 -9.48 25.87
N HIS A 42 -13.54 -9.86 26.79
CA HIS A 42 -14.86 -9.22 26.96
C HIS A 42 -14.72 -7.75 27.33
N LEU A 43 -13.88 -7.41 28.31
CA LEU A 43 -13.64 -6.02 28.74
C LEU A 43 -13.04 -5.20 27.60
N LEU A 44 -12.07 -5.76 26.85
CA LEU A 44 -11.47 -5.10 25.68
C LEU A 44 -12.52 -4.79 24.60
N LEU A 45 -13.36 -5.78 24.25
CA LEU A 45 -14.41 -5.59 23.25
C LEU A 45 -15.51 -4.62 23.72
N GLN A 46 -15.86 -4.63 25.00
CA GLN A 46 -16.78 -3.67 25.57
C GLN A 46 -16.22 -2.24 25.44
N THR A 47 -14.96 -2.02 25.83
CA THR A 47 -14.30 -0.72 25.69
C THR A 47 -14.24 -0.27 24.22
N LEU A 48 -13.85 -1.16 23.29
CA LEU A 48 -13.82 -0.84 21.86
C LEU A 48 -15.21 -0.50 21.31
N ARG A 49 -16.27 -1.13 21.84
CA ARG A 49 -17.66 -0.83 21.48
C ARG A 49 -18.10 0.53 22.02
N GLU A 50 -17.76 0.87 23.25
CA GLU A 50 -18.05 2.18 23.87
C GLU A 50 -17.46 3.35 23.07
N VAL A 51 -16.26 3.17 22.50
CA VAL A 51 -15.61 4.19 21.65
C VAL A 51 -15.97 4.05 20.16
N GLY A 52 -16.88 3.15 19.78
CA GLY A 52 -17.37 2.96 18.43
C GLY A 52 -16.42 2.26 17.44
N MET A 53 -15.28 1.74 17.93
CA MET A 53 -14.31 1.02 17.09
C MET A 53 -14.78 -0.38 16.69
N VAL A 54 -15.66 -0.98 17.50
CA VAL A 54 -16.26 -2.29 17.30
C VAL A 54 -17.75 -2.19 17.49
N GLU A 55 -18.52 -2.91 16.68
CA GLU A 55 -19.96 -3.08 16.83
C GLU A 55 -20.28 -4.51 17.22
N TYR A 56 -21.37 -4.71 17.97
CA TYR A 56 -21.89 -6.01 18.36
C TYR A 56 -23.25 -6.24 17.73
N ASP A 57 -23.38 -7.37 17.04
CA ASP A 57 -24.65 -7.85 16.50
C ASP A 57 -25.26 -8.87 17.48
N PRO A 58 -26.41 -8.55 18.13
CA PRO A 58 -27.05 -9.46 19.08
C PRO A 58 -27.67 -10.69 18.41
N VAL A 59 -27.99 -10.62 17.11
CA VAL A 59 -28.61 -11.77 16.39
C VAL A 59 -27.58 -12.88 16.15
N SER A 60 -26.42 -12.53 15.63
CA SER A 60 -25.32 -13.48 15.38
C SER A 60 -24.43 -13.68 16.60
N SER A 61 -24.59 -12.88 17.66
CA SER A 61 -23.69 -12.82 18.82
C SER A 61 -22.24 -12.59 18.43
N SER A 62 -21.99 -11.76 17.40
CA SER A 62 -20.68 -11.49 16.86
C SER A 62 -20.30 -10.01 16.92
N TYR A 63 -19.01 -9.76 16.91
CA TYR A 63 -18.40 -8.43 16.83
C TYR A 63 -17.88 -8.19 15.43
N ARG A 64 -17.98 -6.96 14.95
CA ARG A 64 -17.42 -6.48 13.66
C ARG A 64 -16.74 -5.14 13.84
N VAL A 65 -15.95 -4.73 12.86
CA VAL A 65 -15.35 -3.39 12.82
C VAL A 65 -16.44 -2.34 12.82
N GLY A 66 -16.32 -1.33 13.70
CA GLY A 66 -17.28 -0.23 13.83
C GLY A 66 -16.99 0.91 12.86
N LEU A 67 -18.02 1.72 12.56
CA LEU A 67 -17.93 2.84 11.62
C LEU A 67 -16.92 3.92 12.04
N ARG A 68 -16.59 4.03 13.33
CA ARG A 68 -15.57 4.97 13.82
C ARG A 68 -14.20 4.75 13.20
N VAL A 69 -13.86 3.51 12.85
CA VAL A 69 -12.60 3.17 12.14
C VAL A 69 -12.59 3.80 10.75
N PHE A 70 -13.72 3.76 10.04
CA PHE A 70 -13.87 4.42 8.73
C PHE A 70 -13.72 5.94 8.84
N GLU A 71 -14.35 6.59 9.81
CA GLU A 71 -14.24 8.06 10.03
C GLU A 71 -12.78 8.48 10.23
N ILE A 72 -12.05 7.76 11.10
CA ILE A 72 -10.64 8.03 11.36
C ILE A 72 -9.81 7.78 10.08
N GLY A 73 -10.07 6.68 9.39
CA GLY A 73 -9.36 6.34 8.14
C GLY A 73 -9.58 7.38 7.05
N THR A 74 -10.82 7.85 6.87
CA THR A 74 -11.15 8.90 5.90
C THR A 74 -10.40 10.20 6.20
N THR A 75 -10.40 10.62 7.47
CA THR A 75 -9.65 11.82 7.90
C THR A 75 -8.16 11.66 7.62
N ALA A 76 -7.57 10.49 7.89
CA ALA A 76 -6.16 10.23 7.62
C ALA A 76 -5.85 10.28 6.11
N VAL A 77 -6.74 9.75 5.26
CA VAL A 77 -6.62 9.81 3.80
C VAL A 77 -6.69 11.26 3.30
N GLU A 78 -7.63 12.06 3.79
CA GLU A 78 -7.76 13.47 3.43
C GLU A 78 -6.54 14.30 3.85
N GLN A 79 -6.08 14.15 5.09
CA GLN A 79 -4.88 14.82 5.61
C GLN A 79 -3.61 14.38 4.86
N GLY A 80 -3.57 13.16 4.39
CA GLY A 80 -2.50 12.63 3.54
C GLY A 80 -2.44 13.24 2.13
N GLY A 81 -3.46 14.01 1.72
CA GLY A 81 -3.56 14.59 0.37
C GLY A 81 -4.19 13.66 -0.67
N PHE A 82 -4.86 12.59 -0.23
CA PHE A 82 -5.47 11.56 -1.10
C PHE A 82 -6.98 11.77 -1.33
N GLY A 83 -7.49 12.98 -1.11
CA GLY A 83 -8.91 13.32 -1.25
C GLY A 83 -9.36 13.51 -2.70
N VAL A 84 -10.49 14.23 -2.87
CA VAL A 84 -11.26 14.38 -4.12
C VAL A 84 -10.42 14.75 -5.36
N ARG A 85 -9.39 15.57 -5.20
CA ARG A 85 -8.52 16.00 -6.33
C ARG A 85 -7.74 14.84 -6.95
N LEU A 86 -7.29 13.91 -6.12
CA LEU A 86 -6.58 12.70 -6.57
C LEU A 86 -7.54 11.79 -7.35
N ILE A 87 -8.75 11.59 -6.82
CA ILE A 87 -9.74 10.68 -7.42
C ILE A 87 -10.08 11.13 -8.84
N GLY A 88 -10.37 12.40 -9.07
CA GLY A 88 -10.69 12.91 -10.40
C GLY A 88 -9.57 12.69 -11.43
N ALA A 89 -8.31 12.91 -11.05
CA ALA A 89 -7.18 12.62 -11.93
C ALA A 89 -7.01 11.11 -12.21
N MET A 90 -7.28 10.26 -11.23
CA MET A 90 -7.26 8.81 -11.39
C MET A 90 -8.39 8.31 -12.29
N GLU A 91 -9.60 8.89 -12.18
CA GLU A 91 -10.73 8.58 -13.06
C GLU A 91 -10.45 8.95 -14.52
N ASP A 92 -9.85 10.13 -14.76
CA ASP A 92 -9.43 10.56 -16.09
C ASP A 92 -8.42 9.61 -16.70
N LEU A 93 -7.45 9.16 -15.89
CA LEU A 93 -6.44 8.20 -16.31
C LEU A 93 -7.06 6.82 -16.60
N ALA A 94 -7.93 6.32 -15.73
CA ALA A 94 -8.60 5.04 -15.89
C ALA A 94 -9.46 4.99 -17.17
N ARG A 95 -10.17 6.10 -17.49
CA ARG A 95 -10.93 6.21 -18.75
C ARG A 95 -10.03 6.16 -19.98
N ARG A 96 -8.82 6.74 -19.93
CA ARG A 96 -7.87 6.74 -21.06
C ARG A 96 -7.21 5.41 -21.30
N CYS A 97 -6.88 4.66 -20.25
CA CYS A 97 -6.20 3.36 -20.40
C CYS A 97 -7.14 2.16 -20.31
N ASN A 98 -8.41 2.36 -19.92
CA ASN A 98 -9.43 1.32 -19.70
C ASN A 98 -9.01 0.25 -18.67
N GLU A 99 -8.05 0.57 -17.79
CA GLU A 99 -7.50 -0.33 -16.77
C GLU A 99 -7.62 0.25 -15.36
N SER A 100 -7.43 -0.60 -14.35
CA SER A 100 -7.48 -0.16 -12.95
C SER A 100 -6.32 0.79 -12.63
N VAL A 101 -6.64 1.91 -11.98
CA VAL A 101 -5.67 2.90 -11.53
C VAL A 101 -5.67 2.91 -10.00
N SER A 102 -4.50 2.88 -9.39
CA SER A 102 -4.36 2.84 -7.94
C SER A 102 -3.30 3.81 -7.44
N MET A 103 -3.47 4.29 -6.21
CA MET A 103 -2.48 5.08 -5.48
C MET A 103 -1.95 4.27 -4.31
N GLY A 104 -0.65 4.00 -4.32
CA GLY A 104 0.06 3.30 -3.25
C GLY A 104 0.99 4.22 -2.49
N VAL A 105 1.09 4.08 -1.17
CA VAL A 105 2.00 4.83 -0.31
C VAL A 105 2.97 3.91 0.41
N LEU A 106 4.15 4.41 0.78
CA LEU A 106 5.06 3.67 1.63
C LEU A 106 4.52 3.63 3.06
N SER A 107 4.35 2.44 3.59
CA SER A 107 3.87 2.23 4.96
C SER A 107 4.45 0.94 5.54
N ALA A 108 5.19 1.05 6.64
CA ALA A 108 5.78 -0.09 7.37
C ALA A 108 6.54 -1.07 6.45
N GLY A 109 7.41 -0.56 5.56
CA GLY A 109 8.26 -1.37 4.66
C GLY A 109 7.52 -2.06 3.51
N SER A 110 6.30 -1.66 3.22
CA SER A 110 5.47 -2.17 2.13
C SER A 110 4.72 -1.04 1.42
N VAL A 111 4.13 -1.32 0.25
CA VAL A 111 3.15 -0.45 -0.38
C VAL A 111 1.80 -0.70 0.26
N LEU A 112 1.16 0.34 0.79
CA LEU A 112 -0.24 0.33 1.18
C LEU A 112 -1.05 1.07 0.11
N PHE A 113 -2.00 0.40 -0.52
CA PHE A 113 -2.90 1.04 -1.47
C PHE A 113 -3.99 1.80 -0.71
N VAL A 114 -4.11 3.11 -0.99
CA VAL A 114 -5.02 4.02 -0.27
C VAL A 114 -6.20 4.47 -1.12
N GLN A 115 -6.05 4.44 -2.45
CA GLN A 115 -7.12 4.81 -3.41
C GLN A 115 -7.07 3.91 -4.63
N ARG A 116 -8.25 3.70 -5.26
CA ARG A 116 -8.43 2.93 -6.47
C ARG A 116 -9.58 3.46 -7.31
N VAL A 117 -9.37 3.46 -8.62
CA VAL A 117 -10.43 3.53 -9.64
C VAL A 117 -10.43 2.22 -10.40
N GLU A 118 -11.56 1.54 -10.45
CA GLU A 118 -11.68 0.25 -11.10
C GLU A 118 -11.76 0.37 -12.63
N SER A 119 -11.14 -0.60 -13.32
CA SER A 119 -11.40 -0.82 -14.73
C SER A 119 -12.87 -1.22 -14.95
N PRO A 120 -13.52 -0.76 -16.02
CA PRO A 120 -14.84 -1.23 -16.41
C PRO A 120 -14.83 -2.68 -16.93
N GLU A 121 -13.67 -3.24 -17.21
CA GLU A 121 -13.50 -4.58 -17.74
C GLU A 121 -13.83 -5.67 -16.70
N VAL A 122 -14.40 -6.79 -17.16
CA VAL A 122 -14.74 -7.94 -16.31
C VAL A 122 -13.48 -8.56 -15.73
N LEU A 123 -12.45 -8.79 -16.57
CA LEU A 123 -11.14 -9.26 -16.13
C LEU A 123 -10.26 -8.06 -15.82
N ARG A 124 -9.96 -7.83 -14.54
CA ARG A 124 -9.17 -6.69 -14.07
C ARG A 124 -8.30 -7.04 -12.87
N ALA A 125 -7.27 -6.26 -12.62
CA ALA A 125 -6.50 -6.37 -11.39
C ALA A 125 -7.37 -5.96 -10.19
N ASP A 126 -7.54 -6.83 -9.18
CA ASP A 126 -8.34 -6.55 -7.98
C ASP A 126 -7.44 -6.13 -6.80
N ILE A 127 -6.94 -4.90 -6.84
CA ILE A 127 -6.15 -4.31 -5.76
C ILE A 127 -7.03 -3.33 -4.99
N ARG A 128 -7.47 -3.69 -3.80
CA ARG A 128 -8.39 -2.86 -2.99
C ARG A 128 -7.63 -1.87 -2.10
N PRO A 129 -8.21 -0.71 -1.76
CA PRO A 129 -7.70 0.11 -0.67
C PRO A 129 -7.54 -0.73 0.60
N GLY A 130 -6.40 -0.55 1.31
CA GLY A 130 -5.99 -1.41 2.43
C GLY A 130 -5.08 -2.58 2.04
N THR A 131 -5.02 -2.98 0.77
CA THR A 131 -4.10 -4.03 0.32
C THR A 131 -2.65 -3.60 0.52
N ARG A 132 -1.81 -4.53 0.99
CA ARG A 132 -0.37 -4.34 1.11
C ARG A 132 0.37 -5.22 0.11
N MET A 133 1.40 -4.64 -0.53
CA MET A 133 2.28 -5.37 -1.45
C MET A 133 3.75 -5.14 -1.12
N PRO A 134 4.63 -6.14 -1.34
CA PRO A 134 6.07 -5.99 -1.19
C PRO A 134 6.62 -4.89 -2.12
N LEU A 135 7.59 -4.11 -1.63
CA LEU A 135 8.22 -3.05 -2.41
C LEU A 135 8.91 -3.57 -3.67
N HIS A 136 9.60 -4.70 -3.58
CA HIS A 136 10.39 -5.27 -4.67
C HIS A 136 9.56 -5.98 -5.75
N ALA A 137 8.35 -6.47 -5.40
CA ALA A 137 7.52 -7.29 -6.28
C ALA A 137 6.36 -6.51 -6.94
N SER A 138 6.23 -5.21 -6.66
CA SER A 138 5.17 -4.38 -7.23
C SER A 138 5.72 -3.18 -7.99
N ALA A 139 5.05 -2.78 -9.07
CA ALA A 139 5.45 -1.58 -9.81
C ALA A 139 5.45 -0.34 -8.92
N SER A 140 4.41 -0.15 -8.09
CA SER A 140 4.33 0.97 -7.12
C SER A 140 5.48 0.94 -6.13
N GLY A 141 5.85 -0.24 -5.63
CA GLY A 141 6.97 -0.40 -4.70
C GLY A 141 8.31 -0.05 -5.34
N LYS A 142 8.59 -0.55 -6.55
CA LYS A 142 9.81 -0.22 -7.30
C LYS A 142 9.87 1.27 -7.66
N ALA A 143 8.74 1.90 -7.98
CA ALA A 143 8.67 3.35 -8.21
C ALA A 143 8.98 4.15 -6.94
N LEU A 144 8.51 3.71 -5.76
CA LEU A 144 8.84 4.32 -4.48
C LEU A 144 10.32 4.10 -4.11
N LEU A 145 10.87 2.90 -4.31
CA LEU A 145 12.29 2.63 -4.09
C LEU A 145 13.19 3.50 -4.97
N ALA A 146 12.77 3.81 -6.19
CA ALA A 146 13.53 4.66 -7.10
C ALA A 146 13.66 6.12 -6.61
N THR A 147 12.81 6.56 -5.67
CA THR A 147 12.91 7.88 -5.02
C THR A 147 13.84 7.90 -3.82
N MET A 148 14.40 6.75 -3.41
CA MET A 148 15.24 6.60 -2.23
C MET A 148 16.71 6.50 -2.61
N SER A 149 17.59 6.91 -1.72
CA SER A 149 19.02 6.57 -1.80
C SER A 149 19.23 5.09 -1.52
N ASP A 150 20.37 4.54 -1.93
CA ASP A 150 20.71 3.14 -1.70
C ASP A 150 20.76 2.81 -0.20
N VAL A 151 21.20 3.76 0.65
CA VAL A 151 21.20 3.62 2.12
C VAL A 151 19.76 3.52 2.68
N GLU A 152 18.81 4.24 2.12
CA GLU A 152 17.39 4.16 2.51
C GLU A 152 16.77 2.84 2.04
N ILE A 153 17.13 2.37 0.83
CA ILE A 153 16.71 1.07 0.32
C ILE A 153 17.22 -0.05 1.24
N ASP A 154 18.48 0.04 1.75
CA ASP A 154 19.04 -0.91 2.71
C ASP A 154 18.28 -0.97 4.03
N ARG A 155 17.74 0.15 4.48
CA ARG A 155 16.93 0.20 5.71
C ARG A 155 15.55 -0.44 5.56
N VAL A 156 14.90 -0.28 4.39
CA VAL A 156 13.55 -0.81 4.16
C VAL A 156 13.56 -2.26 3.65
N LEU A 157 14.65 -2.69 3.01
CA LEU A 157 14.89 -4.04 2.50
C LEU A 157 16.25 -4.56 2.96
N PRO A 158 16.43 -4.91 4.25
CA PRO A 158 17.73 -5.28 4.80
C PRO A 158 18.22 -6.65 4.33
N ASP A 159 17.31 -7.52 3.85
CA ASP A 159 17.67 -8.88 3.46
C ASP A 159 18.26 -8.91 2.04
N PRO A 160 19.38 -9.60 1.83
CA PRO A 160 20.00 -9.74 0.51
C PRO A 160 19.17 -10.60 -0.46
N LEU A 161 18.35 -11.51 0.08
CA LEU A 161 17.44 -12.36 -0.68
C LEU A 161 16.00 -12.03 -0.31
N LEU A 162 15.27 -11.49 -1.27
CA LEU A 162 13.90 -11.05 -1.11
C LEU A 162 12.91 -12.22 -1.23
N PRO A 163 11.79 -12.22 -0.50
CA PRO A 163 10.79 -13.28 -0.57
C PRO A 163 10.16 -13.36 -1.96
N ALA A 164 9.86 -14.58 -2.42
CA ALA A 164 9.09 -14.78 -3.64
C ALA A 164 7.60 -14.49 -3.37
N SER A 165 6.96 -13.76 -4.28
CA SER A 165 5.50 -13.55 -4.30
C SER A 165 4.86 -14.34 -5.45
N ALA A 166 5.54 -14.42 -6.59
CA ALA A 166 5.17 -15.19 -7.77
C ALA A 166 6.43 -15.77 -8.44
N ARG A 167 6.26 -16.53 -9.51
CA ARG A 167 7.36 -17.21 -10.21
C ARG A 167 8.41 -16.23 -10.76
N LEU A 168 8.00 -15.07 -11.24
CA LEU A 168 8.88 -14.07 -11.84
C LEU A 168 9.34 -12.96 -10.88
N THR A 169 9.09 -13.10 -9.59
CA THR A 169 9.53 -12.12 -8.57
C THR A 169 11.04 -11.90 -8.63
N VAL A 170 11.47 -10.65 -8.71
CA VAL A 170 12.88 -10.26 -8.54
C VAL A 170 13.30 -10.52 -7.09
N ARG A 171 14.22 -11.43 -6.86
CA ARG A 171 14.64 -11.85 -5.53
C ARG A 171 16.07 -11.41 -5.17
N GLY A 172 16.91 -11.20 -6.15
CA GLY A 172 18.29 -10.76 -5.92
C GLY A 172 18.36 -9.25 -5.75
N ARG A 173 19.06 -8.81 -4.69
CA ARG A 173 19.24 -7.39 -4.40
C ARG A 173 19.91 -6.62 -5.53
N ASP A 174 21.02 -7.15 -6.07
CA ASP A 174 21.75 -6.49 -7.15
C ASP A 174 20.88 -6.32 -8.41
N THR A 175 20.06 -7.32 -8.70
CA THR A 175 19.09 -7.27 -9.81
C THR A 175 18.04 -6.17 -9.56
N LEU A 176 17.57 -6.04 -8.33
CA LEU A 176 16.63 -4.98 -7.96
C LEU A 176 17.27 -3.59 -8.08
N LEU A 177 18.49 -3.40 -7.57
CA LEU A 177 19.19 -2.12 -7.67
C LEU A 177 19.47 -1.72 -9.13
N ALA A 178 19.85 -2.67 -9.98
CA ALA A 178 19.99 -2.44 -11.41
C ALA A 178 18.67 -2.04 -12.07
N GLU A 179 17.55 -2.65 -11.65
CA GLU A 179 16.21 -2.26 -12.14
C GLU A 179 15.82 -0.87 -11.63
N ILE A 180 16.12 -0.52 -10.38
CA ILE A 180 15.92 0.82 -9.82
C ILE A 180 16.67 1.88 -10.62
N GLY A 181 17.93 1.61 -11.02
CA GLY A 181 18.69 2.50 -11.92
C GLY A 181 17.94 2.77 -13.23
N ARG A 182 17.47 1.71 -13.90
CA ARG A 182 16.68 1.85 -15.13
C ARG A 182 15.36 2.60 -14.93
N ILE A 183 14.71 2.43 -13.77
CA ILE A 183 13.49 3.17 -13.43
C ILE A 183 13.78 4.66 -13.30
N ARG A 184 14.88 5.04 -12.65
CA ARG A 184 15.31 6.45 -12.55
C ARG A 184 15.54 7.09 -13.92
N GLU A 185 16.11 6.33 -14.87
CA GLU A 185 16.37 6.80 -16.24
C GLU A 185 15.07 6.96 -17.06
N ARG A 186 14.19 5.92 -17.06
CA ARG A 186 12.98 5.91 -17.91
C ARG A 186 11.79 6.66 -17.29
N GLY A 187 11.80 6.94 -15.99
CA GLY A 187 10.76 7.70 -15.31
C GLY A 187 9.57 6.91 -14.78
N TYR A 188 9.53 5.59 -14.95
CA TYR A 188 8.48 4.72 -14.43
C TYR A 188 9.01 3.33 -14.11
N ALA A 189 8.35 2.64 -13.19
CA ALA A 189 8.57 1.24 -12.87
C ALA A 189 7.56 0.36 -13.61
N ARG A 190 7.95 -0.88 -13.89
CA ARG A 190 7.04 -1.93 -14.36
C ARG A 190 7.15 -3.18 -13.48
N GLN A 191 6.11 -3.99 -13.46
CA GLN A 191 6.13 -5.36 -13.01
C GLN A 191 5.34 -6.22 -13.99
N ILE A 192 5.82 -7.42 -14.27
CA ILE A 192 5.19 -8.40 -15.16
C ILE A 192 5.17 -9.72 -14.39
N GLU A 193 4.02 -10.12 -13.89
CA GLU A 193 3.83 -11.38 -13.14
C GLU A 193 4.79 -11.57 -11.94
N GLU A 194 5.28 -10.45 -11.36
CA GLU A 194 6.21 -10.51 -10.24
C GLU A 194 5.52 -10.67 -8.88
N PHE A 195 4.25 -10.27 -8.77
CA PHE A 195 3.45 -10.40 -7.55
C PHE A 195 2.35 -11.45 -7.68
N VAL A 196 1.65 -11.47 -8.81
CA VAL A 196 0.58 -12.42 -9.15
C VAL A 196 0.72 -12.78 -10.62
N ASP A 197 0.63 -14.06 -10.95
CA ASP A 197 0.63 -14.55 -12.31
C ASP A 197 -0.56 -13.96 -13.10
N GLY A 198 -0.35 -13.65 -14.38
CA GLY A 198 -1.36 -13.07 -15.26
C GLY A 198 -1.60 -11.57 -15.11
N ILE A 199 -0.92 -10.88 -14.17
CA ILE A 199 -1.06 -9.43 -13.93
C ILE A 199 0.22 -8.69 -14.25
N ALA A 200 0.08 -7.57 -14.97
CA ALA A 200 1.16 -6.61 -15.21
C ALA A 200 0.75 -5.21 -14.76
N ALA A 201 1.73 -4.36 -14.47
CA ALA A 201 1.50 -2.99 -14.03
C ALA A 201 2.66 -2.07 -14.39
N VAL A 202 2.36 -0.78 -14.54
CA VAL A 202 3.33 0.32 -14.55
C VAL A 202 3.02 1.29 -13.41
N ALA A 203 4.05 1.94 -12.86
CA ALA A 203 3.88 2.92 -11.79
C ALA A 203 4.93 4.03 -11.87
N THR A 204 4.57 5.21 -11.37
CA THR A 204 5.48 6.36 -11.27
C THR A 204 5.21 7.11 -9.98
N PRO A 205 6.22 7.76 -9.35
CA PRO A 205 6.01 8.49 -8.12
C PRO A 205 5.21 9.77 -8.34
N VAL A 206 4.49 10.18 -7.29
CA VAL A 206 3.80 11.46 -7.17
C VAL A 206 4.42 12.22 -6.02
N PHE A 207 4.73 13.50 -6.25
CA PHE A 207 5.40 14.37 -5.28
C PHE A 207 4.46 15.47 -4.77
N ALA A 208 4.73 15.95 -3.56
CA ALA A 208 4.10 17.12 -2.96
C ALA A 208 5.11 18.27 -2.78
N VAL A 209 4.68 19.34 -2.11
CA VAL A 209 5.51 20.49 -1.76
C VAL A 209 6.87 20.04 -1.20
N GLY A 210 7.95 20.72 -1.62
CA GLY A 210 9.31 20.43 -1.15
C GLY A 210 9.91 19.13 -1.69
N GLY A 211 9.27 18.47 -2.68
CA GLY A 211 9.75 17.21 -3.24
C GLY A 211 9.42 15.98 -2.39
N ARG A 212 8.61 16.15 -1.35
CA ARG A 212 8.15 15.00 -0.53
C ARG A 212 7.39 14.00 -1.38
N VAL A 213 7.75 12.73 -1.30
CA VAL A 213 7.03 11.65 -1.98
C VAL A 213 5.65 11.49 -1.35
N LEU A 214 4.60 11.70 -2.13
CA LEU A 214 3.22 11.49 -1.73
C LEU A 214 2.85 10.00 -1.82
N GLY A 215 3.30 9.33 -2.89
CA GLY A 215 3.05 7.93 -3.16
C GLY A 215 3.45 7.57 -4.58
N ALA A 216 2.94 6.45 -5.09
CA ALA A 216 3.09 6.00 -6.47
C ALA A 216 1.72 5.80 -7.11
N LEU A 217 1.48 6.44 -8.26
CA LEU A 217 0.33 6.21 -9.12
C LEU A 217 0.64 5.04 -10.04
N SER A 218 -0.31 4.12 -10.22
CA SER A 218 -0.11 2.92 -11.03
C SER A 218 -1.32 2.58 -11.89
N ILE A 219 -1.04 1.97 -13.05
CA ILE A 219 -2.02 1.30 -13.92
C ILE A 219 -1.71 -0.20 -13.82
N ALA A 220 -2.74 -1.03 -13.61
CA ALA A 220 -2.60 -2.48 -13.51
C ALA A 220 -3.75 -3.19 -14.22
N GLY A 221 -3.42 -4.27 -14.92
CA GLY A 221 -4.39 -5.09 -15.64
C GLY A 221 -3.82 -6.46 -16.01
N PRO A 222 -4.61 -7.29 -16.71
CA PRO A 222 -4.17 -8.59 -17.22
C PRO A 222 -2.99 -8.45 -18.19
N ILE A 223 -2.06 -9.40 -18.13
CA ILE A 223 -0.91 -9.47 -19.04
C ILE A 223 -1.32 -9.49 -20.53
N THR A 224 -2.48 -10.05 -20.84
CA THR A 224 -3.02 -10.13 -22.20
C THR A 224 -3.38 -8.78 -22.82
N ARG A 225 -3.57 -7.75 -22.01
CA ARG A 225 -3.82 -6.37 -22.44
C ARG A 225 -2.68 -5.41 -22.10
N PHE A 226 -1.55 -5.93 -21.61
CA PHE A 226 -0.43 -5.12 -21.17
C PHE A 226 0.22 -4.40 -22.36
N ASP A 227 0.09 -3.08 -22.36
CA ASP A 227 0.77 -2.14 -23.26
C ASP A 227 1.67 -1.22 -22.45
N GLU A 228 2.93 -1.65 -22.25
CA GLU A 228 3.88 -0.89 -21.40
C GLU A 228 4.03 0.56 -21.86
N GLU A 229 4.23 0.77 -23.15
CA GLU A 229 4.48 2.11 -23.70
C GLU A 229 3.23 2.98 -23.66
N GLY A 230 2.07 2.44 -24.02
CA GLY A 230 0.80 3.15 -23.98
C GLY A 230 0.41 3.53 -22.56
N TRP A 231 0.56 2.60 -21.61
CA TRP A 231 0.28 2.88 -20.21
C TRP A 231 1.25 3.89 -19.60
N ALA A 232 2.56 3.77 -19.87
CA ALA A 232 3.55 4.72 -19.37
C ALA A 232 3.34 6.13 -19.96
N ARG A 233 3.00 6.22 -21.26
CA ARG A 233 2.68 7.48 -21.97
C ARG A 233 1.45 8.18 -21.37
N ALA A 234 0.48 7.44 -20.89
CA ALA A 234 -0.69 8.00 -20.19
C ALA A 234 -0.37 8.36 -18.74
N LEU A 235 0.38 7.49 -18.03
CA LEU A 235 0.64 7.57 -16.60
C LEU A 235 1.58 8.71 -16.21
N VAL A 236 2.74 8.83 -16.88
CA VAL A 236 3.80 9.78 -16.47
C VAL A 236 3.33 11.24 -16.52
N PRO A 237 2.65 11.73 -17.59
CA PRO A 237 2.10 13.08 -17.59
C PRO A 237 1.02 13.28 -16.51
N ALA A 238 0.14 12.30 -16.27
CA ALA A 238 -0.90 12.37 -15.25
C ALA A 238 -0.31 12.51 -13.84
N ALA A 239 0.72 11.74 -13.51
CA ALA A 239 1.41 11.83 -12.23
C ALA A 239 2.16 13.16 -12.06
N ARG A 240 2.73 13.70 -13.14
CA ARG A 240 3.37 15.02 -13.13
C ARG A 240 2.34 16.12 -12.86
N GLU A 241 1.22 16.12 -13.57
CA GLU A 241 0.13 17.08 -13.36
C GLU A 241 -0.40 16.98 -11.91
N LEU A 242 -0.61 15.77 -11.42
CA LEU A 242 -1.02 15.55 -10.04
C LEU A 242 0.00 16.09 -9.04
N SER A 243 1.29 15.86 -9.27
CA SER A 243 2.37 16.41 -8.43
C SER A 243 2.35 17.95 -8.41
N GLN A 244 2.14 18.59 -9.56
CA GLN A 244 2.02 20.05 -9.65
C GLN A 244 0.81 20.58 -8.88
N ARG A 245 -0.34 19.90 -8.97
CA ARG A 245 -1.55 20.21 -8.17
C ARG A 245 -1.33 20.03 -6.66
N CYS A 246 -0.40 19.13 -6.27
CA CYS A 246 0.06 18.96 -4.88
C CYS A 246 1.18 19.92 -4.49
N GLY A 247 1.49 20.94 -5.32
CA GLY A 247 2.44 21.99 -5.02
C GLY A 247 3.91 21.66 -5.31
N TYR A 248 4.18 20.53 -6.01
CA TYR A 248 5.52 20.22 -6.48
C TYR A 248 5.91 21.13 -7.64
N ARG A 249 7.04 21.84 -7.50
CA ARG A 249 7.59 22.78 -8.51
C ARG A 249 8.96 22.33 -9.02
N GLY A 250 9.29 21.04 -8.93
CA GLY A 250 10.57 20.49 -9.38
C GLY A 250 10.70 20.42 -10.90
N GLY A 251 11.94 20.11 -11.37
CA GLY A 251 12.34 20.13 -12.77
C GLY A 251 11.61 19.14 -13.68
N SER A 252 11.96 19.12 -14.96
CA SER A 252 11.31 18.37 -16.04
C SER A 252 11.46 16.85 -15.95
N GLY A 253 12.37 16.30 -15.13
CA GLY A 253 12.53 14.87 -14.88
C GLY A 253 11.52 14.34 -13.84
N VAL A 254 11.12 13.07 -13.97
CA VAL A 254 10.22 12.42 -12.99
C VAL A 254 10.91 12.29 -11.64
N PHE A 255 12.25 12.10 -11.62
CA PHE A 255 13.08 11.94 -10.42
C PHE A 255 14.00 13.14 -10.10
N GLY A 256 13.76 14.34 -10.70
CA GLY A 256 14.64 15.51 -10.56
C GLY A 256 15.89 15.43 -11.45
N ALA A 257 16.44 16.59 -11.85
CA ALA A 257 17.56 16.68 -12.82
C ALA A 257 18.91 16.16 -12.28
N ASN A 258 19.04 15.79 -10.99
CA ASN A 258 20.32 15.47 -10.36
C ASN A 258 20.23 14.28 -9.37
N GLY A 259 19.48 13.29 -9.50
CA GLY A 259 19.61 12.13 -8.58
C GLY A 259 19.61 12.45 -7.06
N ASP A 260 19.51 13.70 -6.70
CA ASP A 260 19.35 14.16 -5.33
C ASP A 260 17.92 13.89 -4.89
N ALA A 261 17.72 12.73 -4.29
CA ALA A 261 16.50 12.46 -3.56
C ALA A 261 16.32 13.57 -2.50
N PRO A 262 15.17 14.28 -2.51
CA PRO A 262 14.91 15.24 -1.44
C PRO A 262 14.95 14.49 -0.11
N SER A 263 15.80 14.97 0.79
CA SER A 263 16.03 14.41 2.11
C SER A 263 14.73 14.23 2.90
N SER A 264 14.61 13.05 3.50
CA SER A 264 13.60 12.60 4.47
C SER A 264 12.27 12.08 3.93
N VAL A 265 12.27 10.78 3.57
CA VAL A 265 11.08 9.94 3.79
C VAL A 265 10.99 9.75 5.31
N GLU A 266 10.06 10.40 6.00
CA GLU A 266 9.74 10.05 7.39
C GLU A 266 9.16 8.62 7.39
N ILE A 267 10.03 7.67 7.64
CA ILE A 267 9.65 6.28 7.92
C ILE A 267 9.01 6.30 9.30
N GLY A 268 7.69 6.28 9.35
CA GLY A 268 6.96 6.11 10.60
C GLY A 268 7.49 4.85 11.30
N ALA A 269 8.22 5.04 12.41
CA ALA A 269 8.79 3.96 13.21
C ALA A 269 7.68 3.18 13.93
N GLY A 270 7.08 2.22 13.22
CA GLY A 270 6.14 1.25 13.73
C GLY A 270 6.51 -0.15 13.26
N GLY A 271 7.74 -0.59 13.58
CA GLY A 271 8.22 -1.94 13.28
C GLY A 271 7.60 -2.97 14.22
N ALA A 272 6.49 -3.56 13.85
CA ALA A 272 6.10 -4.89 14.36
C ALA A 272 6.47 -5.91 13.28
N ARG A 273 7.39 -6.84 13.63
CA ARG A 273 7.67 -8.03 12.84
C ARG A 273 6.37 -8.82 12.72
N LEU A 274 5.72 -8.77 11.56
CA LEU A 274 4.65 -9.72 11.22
C LEU A 274 5.34 -11.02 10.79
N GLY A 275 5.14 -12.05 11.62
CA GLY A 275 5.61 -13.40 11.42
C GLY A 275 5.00 -14.02 10.16
N LYS A 276 5.76 -14.97 9.62
CA LYS A 276 5.44 -15.98 8.63
C LYS A 276 4.00 -16.49 8.77
N GLU A 277 3.12 -16.13 7.83
CA GLU A 277 1.94 -16.92 7.46
C GLU A 277 1.21 -16.24 6.29
N ALA A 278 1.82 -16.31 5.10
CA ALA A 278 1.12 -16.06 3.84
C ALA A 278 1.32 -17.29 2.94
N HIS A 279 0.78 -18.44 3.39
CA HIS A 279 0.78 -19.63 2.54
C HIS A 279 -0.46 -20.48 2.84
N LYS A 280 -1.66 -20.00 2.42
CA LYS A 280 -2.87 -20.82 2.25
C LYS A 280 -4.03 -19.96 1.72
N LEU A 281 -3.98 -19.58 0.45
CA LEU A 281 -5.19 -19.31 -0.34
C LEU A 281 -4.85 -19.67 -1.79
N GLY A 282 -5.09 -20.94 -2.10
CA GLY A 282 -4.89 -21.49 -3.45
C GLY A 282 -5.10 -23.00 -3.48
N GLN A 283 -6.29 -23.46 -3.09
CA GLN A 283 -6.90 -24.71 -3.53
C GLN A 283 -8.42 -24.51 -3.54
#